data_924448740c00d4a259aa87c68a5123d1
#
_entry.id   924448740c00d4a259aa87c68a5123d1
#
_cell.length_a   1.000
_cell.length_b   1.000
_cell.length_c   1.000
_cell.angle_alpha   90.00
_cell.angle_beta   90.00
_cell.angle_gamma   90.00
#
_symmetry.space_group_name_H-M   'P 1'
#
loop_
_entity.id
_entity.type
_entity.pdbx_description
1 polymer ?
#
loop_
_entity_poly.entity_id
_entity_poly.type
_entity_poly.pdbx_seq_one_letter_code
_entity_poly.pdbx_strand_id
1 'polypeptide(L)'
;MRLPDSQQRGFALPLALTSSALLLFSSLSLQTLALQSRQRSSQALATAQTRDAERSVAMAFQQHAAGAHACLLALPSSEWDGSERCPGVNPTLLQSGRVADRDWRLLDWQPHGASAGTLQLHWSDGRQSRLNLELLP
;
A
#
# COMPACT_ATOMS: atom_id res chain seq x y z
N MET A 1 73.33 12.96 16.94
CA MET A 1 71.96 13.39 17.39
C MET A 1 71.02 12.16 17.37
N ARG A 2 70.82 11.56 18.50
CA ARG A 2 69.85 10.51 18.65
C ARG A 2 68.57 11.12 19.20
N LEU A 3 67.56 11.27 18.40
CA LEU A 3 66.24 11.63 18.82
C LEU A 3 65.69 10.50 19.71
N PRO A 4 65.04 10.80 20.81
CA PRO A 4 64.46 9.79 21.68
C PRO A 4 63.29 9.13 20.99
N ASP A 5 63.50 7.94 20.54
CA ASP A 5 62.54 7.09 19.83
C ASP A 5 61.39 6.63 20.72
N SER A 6 61.46 6.96 22.01
CA SER A 6 60.48 6.53 23.00
C SER A 6 59.21 7.42 23.08
N GLN A 7 59.25 8.66 22.60
CA GLN A 7 58.08 9.56 22.64
C GLN A 7 57.14 9.34 21.47
N GLN A 8 57.60 8.81 20.35
CA GLN A 8 56.74 8.55 19.21
C GLN A 8 55.88 7.28 19.36
N ARG A 9 56.34 6.31 20.18
CA ARG A 9 55.57 5.09 20.43
C ARG A 9 54.34 5.29 21.29
N GLY A 10 54.32 6.31 22.16
CA GLY A 10 53.16 6.64 23.00
C GLY A 10 52.03 7.34 22.26
N PHE A 11 52.30 8.00 21.14
CA PHE A 11 51.30 8.69 20.34
C PHE A 11 50.61 7.81 19.26
N ALA A 12 51.28 6.76 18.81
CA ALA A 12 50.76 5.88 17.75
C ALA A 12 49.53 5.06 18.21
N LEU A 13 49.51 4.62 19.46
CA LEU A 13 48.43 3.82 20.02
C LEU A 13 47.12 4.62 20.19
N PRO A 14 47.06 5.81 20.82
CA PRO A 14 45.84 6.60 20.89
C PRO A 14 45.40 7.12 19.53
N LEU A 15 46.29 7.42 18.60
CA LEU A 15 45.96 7.79 17.22
C LEU A 15 45.34 6.63 16.44
N ALA A 16 45.85 5.41 16.58
CA ALA A 16 45.29 4.21 15.97
C ALA A 16 43.90 3.88 16.52
N LEU A 17 43.70 4.02 17.83
CA LEU A 17 42.40 3.80 18.47
C LEU A 17 41.36 4.85 18.03
N THR A 18 41.71 6.14 17.97
CA THR A 18 40.81 7.19 17.53
C THR A 18 40.46 7.07 16.05
N SER A 19 41.40 6.77 15.18
CA SER A 19 41.16 6.57 13.77
C SER A 19 40.28 5.33 13.49
N SER A 20 40.50 4.23 14.19
CA SER A 20 39.66 3.03 14.06
C SER A 20 38.24 3.25 14.59
N ALA A 21 38.05 3.99 15.69
CA ALA A 21 36.74 4.37 16.19
C ALA A 21 35.97 5.24 15.19
N LEU A 22 36.63 6.24 14.59
CA LEU A 22 36.04 7.08 13.56
C LEU A 22 35.60 6.28 12.32
N LEU A 23 36.41 5.33 11.87
CA LEU A 23 36.09 4.45 10.75
C LEU A 23 34.87 3.54 11.05
N LEU A 24 34.82 2.99 12.27
CA LEU A 24 33.69 2.17 12.70
C LEU A 24 32.38 2.99 12.76
N PHE A 25 32.39 4.19 13.32
CA PHE A 25 31.23 5.06 13.35
C PHE A 25 30.77 5.47 11.95
N SER A 26 31.70 5.78 11.05
CA SER A 26 31.38 6.10 9.66
C SER A 26 30.76 4.91 8.93
N SER A 27 31.28 3.71 9.13
CA SER A 27 30.74 2.48 8.54
C SER A 27 29.33 2.18 9.02
N LEU A 28 29.06 2.29 10.32
CA LEU A 28 27.74 2.10 10.90
C LEU A 28 26.72 3.11 10.35
N SER A 29 27.12 4.37 10.21
CA SER A 29 26.26 5.42 9.67
C SER A 29 25.86 5.13 8.22
N LEU A 30 26.76 4.70 7.38
CA LEU A 30 26.50 4.33 5.99
C LEU A 30 25.56 3.12 5.88
N GLN A 31 25.77 2.11 6.72
CA GLN A 31 24.89 0.93 6.77
C GLN A 31 23.47 1.30 7.19
N THR A 32 23.30 2.16 8.17
CA THR A 32 22.00 2.64 8.63
C THR A 32 21.27 3.39 7.53
N LEU A 33 21.95 4.28 6.81
CA LEU A 33 21.38 5.00 5.67
C LEU A 33 20.98 4.07 4.54
N ALA A 34 21.78 3.05 4.22
CA ALA A 34 21.47 2.08 3.20
C ALA A 34 20.24 1.25 3.56
N LEU A 35 20.10 0.82 4.81
CA LEU A 35 18.93 0.09 5.30
C LEU A 35 17.66 0.97 5.27
N GLN A 36 17.75 2.22 5.70
CA GLN A 36 16.63 3.18 5.64
C GLN A 36 16.19 3.43 4.20
N SER A 37 17.12 3.57 3.27
CA SER A 37 16.82 3.74 1.85
C SER A 37 16.08 2.53 1.28
N ARG A 38 16.53 1.32 1.60
CA ARG A 38 15.85 0.08 1.19
C ARG A 38 14.44 -0.04 1.78
N GLN A 39 14.27 0.30 3.05
CA GLN A 39 12.96 0.29 3.69
C GLN A 39 12.00 1.28 3.04
N ARG A 40 12.45 2.50 2.75
CA ARG A 40 11.65 3.52 2.05
C ARG A 40 11.24 3.06 0.65
N SER A 41 12.19 2.46 -0.09
CA SER A 41 11.91 1.92 -1.43
C SER A 41 10.88 0.79 -1.39
N SER A 42 10.99 -0.15 -0.44
CA SER A 42 10.05 -1.25 -0.32
C SER A 42 8.66 -0.78 0.13
N GLN A 43 8.58 0.21 1.03
CA GLN A 43 7.33 0.83 1.45
C GLN A 43 6.66 1.60 0.30
N ALA A 44 7.44 2.35 -0.49
CA ALA A 44 6.94 3.06 -1.66
C ALA A 44 6.38 2.09 -2.71
N LEU A 45 7.07 0.97 -2.96
CA LEU A 45 6.61 -0.07 -3.88
C LEU A 45 5.32 -0.73 -3.37
N ALA A 46 5.25 -1.10 -2.09
CA ALA A 46 4.05 -1.68 -1.49
C ALA A 46 2.85 -0.73 -1.56
N THR A 47 3.07 0.57 -1.32
CA THR A 47 2.03 1.60 -1.43
C THR A 47 1.56 1.75 -2.88
N ALA A 48 2.48 1.78 -3.84
CA ALA A 48 2.15 1.85 -5.26
C ALA A 48 1.33 0.64 -5.71
N GLN A 49 1.72 -0.57 -5.32
CA GLN A 49 0.98 -1.79 -5.62
C GLN A 49 -0.44 -1.78 -5.02
N THR A 50 -0.59 -1.28 -3.81
CA THR A 50 -1.90 -1.15 -3.17
C THR A 50 -2.79 -0.16 -3.92
N ARG A 51 -2.26 0.99 -4.32
CA ARG A 51 -2.99 2.00 -5.10
C ARG A 51 -3.41 1.46 -6.48
N ASP A 52 -2.53 0.70 -7.12
CA ASP A 52 -2.85 0.10 -8.41
C ASP A 52 -3.95 -0.96 -8.29
N ALA A 53 -3.93 -1.77 -7.25
CA ALA A 53 -4.97 -2.74 -6.95
C ALA A 53 -6.32 -2.04 -6.67
N GLU A 54 -6.33 -1.01 -5.86
CA GLU A 54 -7.52 -0.19 -5.57
C GLU A 54 -8.08 0.44 -6.85
N ARG A 55 -7.23 1.01 -7.70
CA ARG A 55 -7.63 1.58 -8.98
C ARG A 55 -8.24 0.54 -9.91
N SER A 56 -7.68 -0.68 -9.93
CA SER A 56 -8.21 -1.77 -10.74
C SER A 56 -9.61 -2.19 -10.30
N VAL A 57 -9.86 -2.27 -8.99
CA VAL A 57 -11.19 -2.56 -8.46
C VAL A 57 -12.15 -1.40 -8.78
N ALA A 58 -11.72 -0.16 -8.62
CA ALA A 58 -12.52 1.02 -8.95
C ALA A 58 -12.96 1.01 -10.42
N MET A 59 -12.05 0.73 -11.33
CA MET A 59 -12.36 0.62 -12.76
C MET A 59 -13.34 -0.51 -13.06
N ALA A 60 -13.20 -1.66 -12.40
CA ALA A 60 -14.12 -2.77 -12.55
C ALA A 60 -15.55 -2.38 -12.11
N PHE A 61 -15.68 -1.69 -10.98
CA PHE A 61 -16.97 -1.15 -10.53
C PHE A 61 -17.56 -0.14 -11.52
N GLN A 62 -16.75 0.76 -12.06
CA GLN A 62 -17.20 1.71 -13.07
C GLN A 62 -17.68 1.02 -14.36
N GLN A 63 -16.98 -0.03 -14.80
CA GLN A 63 -17.41 -0.83 -15.94
C GLN A 63 -18.75 -1.53 -15.68
N HIS A 64 -18.94 -2.08 -14.50
CA HIS A 64 -20.19 -2.71 -14.11
C HIS A 64 -21.34 -1.69 -13.99
N ALA A 65 -21.03 -0.45 -13.60
CA ALA A 65 -22.01 0.63 -13.55
C ALA A 65 -22.57 1.01 -14.93
N ALA A 66 -21.79 0.80 -15.98
CA ALA A 66 -22.24 1.03 -17.36
C ALA A 66 -23.06 -0.14 -17.94
N GLY A 67 -23.13 -1.27 -17.24
CA GLY A 67 -23.77 -2.51 -17.70
C GLY A 67 -24.99 -2.95 -16.88
N ALA A 68 -25.22 -4.26 -16.86
CA ALA A 68 -26.36 -4.89 -16.19
C ALA A 68 -26.38 -4.67 -14.66
N HIS A 69 -25.25 -4.35 -14.04
CA HIS A 69 -25.13 -4.11 -12.60
C HIS A 69 -25.44 -2.66 -12.19
N ALA A 70 -25.75 -1.79 -13.11
CA ALA A 70 -26.09 -0.39 -12.82
C ALA A 70 -27.24 -0.27 -11.80
N CYS A 71 -28.22 -1.15 -11.88
CA CYS A 71 -29.34 -1.21 -10.95
C CYS A 71 -28.87 -1.48 -9.50
N LEU A 72 -27.96 -2.44 -9.31
CA LEU A 72 -27.42 -2.78 -7.99
C LEU A 72 -26.58 -1.64 -7.40
N LEU A 73 -25.82 -0.96 -8.23
CA LEU A 73 -24.97 0.16 -7.79
C LEU A 73 -25.77 1.41 -7.39
N ALA A 74 -27.05 1.50 -7.81
CA ALA A 74 -27.96 2.52 -7.34
C ALA A 74 -28.50 2.24 -5.91
N LEU A 75 -28.29 1.04 -5.39
CA LEU A 75 -28.72 0.60 -4.06
C LEU A 75 -27.52 0.36 -3.14
N PRO A 76 -27.65 0.59 -1.83
CA PRO A 76 -26.63 0.17 -0.88
C PRO A 76 -26.45 -1.36 -0.90
N SER A 77 -25.25 -1.84 -0.61
CA SER A 77 -24.94 -3.27 -0.65
C SER A 77 -25.78 -4.12 0.30
N SER A 78 -26.28 -3.53 1.37
CA SER A 78 -27.20 -4.19 2.30
C SER A 78 -28.55 -4.58 1.67
N GLU A 79 -28.93 -3.94 0.57
CA GLU A 79 -30.18 -4.19 -0.14
C GLU A 79 -30.00 -5.08 -1.39
N TRP A 80 -28.80 -5.53 -1.68
CA TRP A 80 -28.53 -6.34 -2.88
C TRP A 80 -29.12 -7.75 -2.78
N ASP A 81 -29.09 -8.33 -1.60
CA ASP A 81 -29.60 -9.68 -1.39
C ASP A 81 -31.14 -9.68 -1.34
N GLY A 82 -31.73 -10.43 -2.24
CA GLY A 82 -33.17 -10.53 -2.32
C GLY A 82 -33.89 -9.30 -2.86
N SER A 83 -33.19 -8.40 -3.51
CA SER A 83 -33.77 -7.20 -4.08
C SER A 83 -34.65 -7.54 -5.29
N GLU A 84 -35.93 -7.34 -5.17
CA GLU A 84 -36.87 -7.41 -6.29
C GLU A 84 -36.71 -6.25 -7.29
N ARG A 85 -35.93 -5.21 -6.90
CA ARG A 85 -35.69 -4.02 -7.73
C ARG A 85 -34.77 -4.27 -8.90
N CYS A 86 -33.90 -5.29 -8.78
CA CYS A 86 -32.92 -5.66 -9.82
C CYS A 86 -33.07 -7.15 -10.18
N PRO A 87 -34.18 -7.56 -10.81
CA PRO A 87 -34.42 -8.97 -11.10
C PRO A 87 -33.40 -9.51 -12.11
N GLY A 88 -32.88 -10.71 -11.85
CA GLY A 88 -31.95 -11.39 -12.74
C GLY A 88 -30.51 -10.89 -12.73
N VAL A 89 -30.16 -9.96 -11.83
CA VAL A 89 -28.80 -9.46 -11.67
C VAL A 89 -28.11 -10.15 -10.50
N ASN A 90 -26.97 -10.79 -10.76
CA ASN A 90 -26.20 -11.47 -9.73
C ASN A 90 -25.18 -10.52 -9.10
N PRO A 91 -25.26 -10.25 -7.78
CA PRO A 91 -24.33 -9.33 -7.11
C PRO A 91 -22.94 -9.94 -6.88
N THR A 92 -22.71 -11.22 -7.12
CA THR A 92 -21.48 -11.94 -6.78
C THR A 92 -20.24 -11.28 -7.36
N LEU A 93 -20.30 -10.78 -8.59
CA LEU A 93 -19.17 -10.10 -9.25
C LEU A 93 -18.78 -8.78 -8.57
N LEU A 94 -19.69 -8.17 -7.85
CA LEU A 94 -19.48 -6.93 -7.09
C LEU A 94 -19.09 -7.18 -5.63
N GLN A 95 -19.27 -8.40 -5.14
CA GLN A 95 -19.04 -8.76 -3.74
C GLN A 95 -17.62 -9.26 -3.46
N SER A 96 -16.96 -9.81 -4.45
CA SER A 96 -15.59 -10.32 -4.32
C SER A 96 -14.90 -10.41 -5.67
N GLY A 97 -13.58 -10.45 -5.62
CA GLY A 97 -12.76 -10.62 -6.82
C GLY A 97 -11.29 -10.79 -6.46
N ARG A 98 -10.48 -10.86 -7.51
CA ARG A 98 -9.04 -10.99 -7.40
C ARG A 98 -8.34 -9.98 -8.31
N VAL A 99 -7.36 -9.29 -7.75
CA VAL A 99 -6.54 -8.31 -8.46
C VAL A 99 -5.09 -8.49 -8.02
N ALA A 100 -4.18 -8.69 -8.98
CA ALA A 100 -2.73 -8.77 -8.73
C ALA A 100 -2.38 -9.75 -7.59
N ASP A 101 -2.89 -10.99 -7.66
CA ASP A 101 -2.69 -12.06 -6.67
C ASP A 101 -3.27 -11.77 -5.26
N ARG A 102 -4.10 -10.75 -5.12
CA ARG A 102 -4.80 -10.41 -3.89
C ARG A 102 -6.30 -10.61 -4.07
N ASP A 103 -6.91 -11.28 -3.13
CA ASP A 103 -8.36 -11.40 -3.07
C ASP A 103 -8.94 -10.21 -2.31
N TRP A 104 -10.05 -9.72 -2.78
CA TRP A 104 -10.80 -8.67 -2.11
C TRP A 104 -12.23 -9.11 -1.89
N ARG A 105 -12.84 -8.56 -0.84
CA ARG A 105 -14.25 -8.74 -0.51
C ARG A 105 -14.88 -7.39 -0.25
N LEU A 106 -16.08 -7.19 -0.75
CA LEU A 106 -16.87 -6.03 -0.46
C LEU A 106 -17.32 -6.05 1.01
N LEU A 107 -17.03 -4.98 1.74
CA LEU A 107 -17.58 -4.75 3.07
C LEU A 107 -18.86 -3.94 3.00
N ASP A 108 -18.85 -2.87 2.23
CA ASP A 108 -19.99 -1.98 2.09
C ASP A 108 -19.91 -1.17 0.80
N TRP A 109 -21.06 -0.90 0.23
CA TRP A 109 -21.27 0.05 -0.85
C TRP A 109 -22.40 0.99 -0.49
N GLN A 110 -22.11 2.28 -0.51
CA GLN A 110 -23.08 3.35 -0.25
C GLN A 110 -23.13 4.29 -1.44
N PRO A 111 -24.26 4.29 -2.20
CA PRO A 111 -24.44 5.25 -3.29
C PRO A 111 -24.68 6.66 -2.73
N HIS A 112 -24.08 7.65 -3.38
CA HIS A 112 -24.27 9.07 -3.12
C HIS A 112 -24.85 9.73 -4.37
N GLY A 113 -26.16 9.74 -4.49
CA GLY A 113 -26.82 10.19 -5.71
C GLY A 113 -26.74 9.19 -6.85
N ALA A 114 -26.92 9.66 -8.08
CA ALA A 114 -27.00 8.81 -9.28
C ALA A 114 -25.62 8.45 -9.87
N SER A 115 -24.58 9.20 -9.55
CA SER A 115 -23.29 9.11 -10.24
C SER A 115 -22.07 8.92 -9.34
N ALA A 116 -22.28 8.72 -8.05
CA ALA A 116 -21.16 8.55 -7.11
C ALA A 116 -21.50 7.57 -5.99
N GLY A 117 -20.50 7.08 -5.30
CA GLY A 117 -20.67 6.23 -4.12
C GLY A 117 -19.37 5.98 -3.39
N THR A 118 -19.48 5.43 -2.20
CA THR A 118 -18.34 5.02 -1.37
C THR A 118 -18.26 3.50 -1.31
N LEU A 119 -17.11 2.98 -1.68
CA LEU A 119 -16.78 1.56 -1.69
C LEU A 119 -15.84 1.25 -0.53
N GLN A 120 -16.18 0.25 0.28
CA GLN A 120 -15.32 -0.29 1.32
C GLN A 120 -14.96 -1.73 1.00
N LEU A 121 -13.68 -2.02 1.01
CA LEU A 121 -13.12 -3.32 0.66
C LEU A 121 -12.29 -3.88 1.82
N HIS A 122 -12.31 -5.19 1.94
CA HIS A 122 -11.41 -5.97 2.77
C HIS A 122 -10.51 -6.81 1.87
N TRP A 123 -9.20 -6.67 2.06
CA TRP A 123 -8.19 -7.42 1.32
C TRP A 123 -7.76 -8.66 2.07
N SER A 124 -7.31 -9.67 1.33
CA SER A 124 -6.82 -10.93 1.91
C SER A 124 -5.62 -10.78 2.85
N ASP A 125 -4.87 -9.68 2.74
CA ASP A 125 -3.77 -9.32 3.65
C ASP A 125 -4.23 -8.64 4.95
N GLY A 126 -5.53 -8.50 5.18
CA GLY A 126 -6.12 -7.86 6.36
C GLY A 126 -6.33 -6.35 6.24
N ARG A 127 -5.91 -5.72 5.15
CA ARG A 127 -6.10 -4.28 4.91
C ARG A 127 -7.54 -3.99 4.55
N GLN A 128 -7.97 -2.79 4.87
CA GLN A 128 -9.24 -2.23 4.45
C GLN A 128 -8.99 -0.98 3.63
N SER A 129 -9.75 -0.84 2.55
CA SER A 129 -9.72 0.34 1.68
C SER A 129 -11.07 0.99 1.62
N ARG A 130 -11.09 2.32 1.61
CA ARG A 130 -12.27 3.14 1.37
C ARG A 130 -12.02 4.00 0.14
N LEU A 131 -12.84 3.82 -0.87
CA LEU A 131 -12.72 4.49 -2.15
C LEU A 131 -13.98 5.29 -2.44
N ASN A 132 -13.81 6.55 -2.83
CA ASN A 132 -14.89 7.35 -3.37
C ASN A 132 -14.88 7.20 -4.89
N LEU A 133 -15.95 6.68 -5.45
CA LEU A 133 -16.07 6.44 -6.89
C LEU A 133 -17.05 7.41 -7.51
N GLU A 134 -16.67 7.93 -8.66
CA GLU A 134 -17.59 8.58 -9.59
C GLU A 134 -17.99 7.54 -10.62
N LEU A 135 -19.27 7.24 -10.67
CA LEU A 135 -19.84 6.35 -11.67
C LEU A 135 -20.13 7.20 -12.91
N LEU A 136 -19.45 6.92 -13.98
CA LEU A 136 -19.73 7.57 -15.27
C LEU A 136 -21.12 7.15 -15.74
N PRO A 137 -21.92 8.10 -16.21
CA PRO A 137 -23.24 7.80 -16.75
C PRO A 137 -23.16 6.95 -18.03
#